data_dcd7e866ebaafbb085f6032cbfbd1d26
#
_entry.id   dcd7e866ebaafbb085f6032cbfbd1d26
#
_cell.length_a   1.000
_cell.length_b   1.000
_cell.length_c   1.000
_cell.angle_alpha   90.00
_cell.angle_beta   90.00
_cell.angle_gamma   90.00
#
_symmetry.space_group_name_H-M   'P 1'
#
loop_
_entity.id
_entity.type
_entity.pdbx_description
1 polymer ?
#
loop_
_entity_poly.entity_id
_entity_poly.type
_entity_poly.pdbx_seq_one_letter_code
_entity_poly.pdbx_strand_id
1 'polypeptide(L)'
;DVRTGALRVQDQGSQLAALALSRVRPAAKSEIWLDLCAGPGGKAALLAAEAQVSGANMVANEVSPHRAKLLEQALDFSGLKAEVVCQDGRDLNLGQFDRIMIDAPCTGLGALRRRPESRWRKKPEDLKELTVLQSELLASAWEHLKPGGVLAYVTCSPHPAETTGVVSSHLAKHKDAELLDAWATLEGISEELIRNENRKTVQLWPHTNDTDAMFISLITKKVG
;
A
#
# COMPACT_ATOMS: atom_id res chain seq x y z
N ASP A 1 19.92 -15.29 5.79
CA ASP A 1 18.77 -16.02 6.31
C ASP A 1 17.84 -15.08 7.11
N VAL A 2 16.75 -15.59 7.65
CA VAL A 2 15.73 -14.75 8.34
C VAL A 2 16.30 -14.07 9.60
N ARG A 3 17.21 -14.72 10.32
CA ARG A 3 17.81 -14.17 11.54
C ARG A 3 18.80 -13.04 11.27
N THR A 4 19.44 -13.07 10.13
CA THR A 4 20.40 -12.02 9.70
C THR A 4 19.70 -10.86 8.96
N GLY A 5 18.38 -10.94 8.76
CA GLY A 5 17.64 -9.97 7.96
C GLY A 5 17.81 -10.09 6.44
N ALA A 6 18.63 -11.03 5.96
CA ALA A 6 18.85 -11.26 4.54
C ALA A 6 17.61 -11.84 3.83
N LEU A 7 16.72 -12.49 4.57
CA LEU A 7 15.43 -12.99 4.09
C LEU A 7 14.33 -12.51 5.01
N ARG A 8 13.20 -12.13 4.41
CA ARG A 8 11.98 -11.74 5.13
C ARG A 8 10.81 -12.61 4.74
N VAL A 9 10.09 -13.09 5.74
CA VAL A 9 8.82 -13.77 5.49
C VAL A 9 7.73 -12.72 5.35
N GLN A 10 7.09 -12.70 4.19
CA GLN A 10 5.99 -11.77 3.88
C GLN A 10 4.92 -12.51 3.08
N ASP A 11 3.66 -12.26 3.39
CA ASP A 11 2.53 -12.79 2.64
C ASP A 11 2.60 -12.35 1.17
N GLN A 12 2.28 -13.26 0.26
CA GLN A 12 2.36 -13.01 -1.18
C GLN A 12 1.47 -11.84 -1.61
N GLY A 13 0.26 -11.72 -1.07
CA GLY A 13 -0.63 -10.60 -1.35
C GLY A 13 -0.05 -9.25 -0.93
N SER A 14 0.72 -9.21 0.18
CA SER A 14 1.46 -8.03 0.61
C SER A 14 2.60 -7.67 -0.36
N GLN A 15 3.29 -8.67 -0.92
CA GLN A 15 4.32 -8.44 -1.93
C GLN A 15 3.70 -7.91 -3.23
N LEU A 16 2.61 -8.53 -3.69
CA LEU A 16 1.87 -8.10 -4.88
C LEU A 16 1.38 -6.66 -4.79
N ALA A 17 0.96 -6.20 -3.60
CA ALA A 17 0.56 -4.82 -3.41
C ALA A 17 1.70 -3.82 -3.68
N ALA A 18 2.92 -4.08 -3.18
CA ALA A 18 4.08 -3.24 -3.44
C ALA A 18 4.51 -3.30 -4.92
N LEU A 19 4.51 -4.51 -5.51
CA LEU A 19 4.85 -4.71 -6.91
C LEU A 19 3.82 -4.09 -7.86
N ALA A 20 2.53 -4.08 -7.52
CA ALA A 20 1.50 -3.41 -8.31
C ALA A 20 1.80 -1.91 -8.47
N LEU A 21 2.24 -1.22 -7.41
CA LEU A 21 2.62 0.19 -7.49
C LEU A 21 3.95 0.38 -8.24
N SER A 22 4.97 -0.42 -7.91
CA SER A 22 6.30 -0.24 -8.50
C SER A 22 6.33 -0.56 -9.99
N ARG A 23 5.48 -1.44 -10.48
CA ARG A 23 5.49 -1.95 -11.86
C ARG A 23 4.31 -1.48 -12.73
N VAL A 24 3.46 -0.60 -12.22
CA VAL A 24 2.30 -0.07 -12.97
C VAL A 24 2.71 0.59 -14.30
N ARG A 25 3.90 1.18 -14.35
CA ARG A 25 4.58 1.73 -15.51
C ARG A 25 6.08 1.79 -15.24
N PRO A 26 6.94 1.89 -16.28
CA PRO A 26 8.36 2.16 -16.08
C PRO A 26 8.57 3.41 -15.22
N ALA A 27 9.48 3.33 -14.26
CA ALA A 27 9.83 4.47 -13.42
C ALA A 27 10.88 5.36 -14.10
N ALA A 28 10.78 6.67 -13.91
CA ALA A 28 11.85 7.59 -14.26
C ALA A 28 12.90 7.62 -13.12
N LYS A 29 14.18 7.81 -13.48
CA LYS A 29 15.29 7.82 -12.52
C LYS A 29 15.21 8.91 -11.44
N SER A 30 14.39 9.93 -11.63
CA SER A 30 14.24 11.04 -10.69
C SER A 30 12.93 10.98 -9.89
N GLU A 31 12.18 9.88 -9.99
CA GLU A 31 10.94 9.72 -9.23
C GLU A 31 11.23 9.72 -7.72
N ILE A 32 10.28 10.25 -6.96
CA ILE A 32 10.26 10.18 -5.50
C ILE A 32 9.00 9.42 -5.10
N TRP A 33 9.18 8.33 -4.35
CA TRP A 33 8.10 7.46 -3.91
C TRP A 33 7.84 7.64 -2.42
N LEU A 34 6.59 7.48 -1.99
CA LEU A 34 6.19 7.52 -0.60
C LEU A 34 5.48 6.22 -0.22
N ASP A 35 5.87 5.61 0.89
CA ASP A 35 5.02 4.67 1.65
C ASP A 35 4.48 5.41 2.88
N LEU A 36 3.17 5.70 2.87
CA LEU A 36 2.53 6.57 3.86
C LEU A 36 2.32 5.91 5.22
N CYS A 37 2.14 4.59 5.25
CA CYS A 37 1.88 3.79 6.45
C CYS A 37 2.85 2.60 6.52
N ALA A 38 4.14 2.90 6.46
CA ALA A 38 5.21 1.95 6.12
C ALA A 38 5.53 0.89 7.19
N GLY A 39 5.23 1.17 8.46
CA GLY A 39 5.60 0.26 9.56
C GLY A 39 4.82 -1.05 9.57
N PRO A 40 5.46 -2.13 9.95
CA PRO A 40 6.82 -2.31 10.45
C PRO A 40 7.89 -2.56 9.37
N GLY A 41 7.66 -2.24 8.09
CA GLY A 41 8.69 -2.24 7.05
C GLY A 41 8.62 -3.37 6.02
N GLY A 42 7.61 -4.25 6.06
CA GLY A 42 7.51 -5.37 5.11
C GLY A 42 7.32 -4.90 3.65
N LYS A 43 6.26 -4.12 3.39
CA LYS A 43 5.99 -3.55 2.07
C LYS A 43 7.01 -2.47 1.71
N ALA A 44 7.37 -1.62 2.70
CA ALA A 44 8.35 -0.56 2.54
C ALA A 44 9.71 -1.07 2.05
N ALA A 45 10.22 -2.19 2.60
CA ALA A 45 11.49 -2.77 2.16
C ALA A 45 11.44 -3.24 0.70
N LEU A 46 10.34 -3.89 0.29
CA LEU A 46 10.18 -4.31 -1.11
C LEU A 46 10.06 -3.09 -2.04
N LEU A 47 9.29 -2.09 -1.64
CA LEU A 47 9.13 -0.86 -2.41
C LEU A 47 10.45 -0.08 -2.52
N ALA A 48 11.25 -0.03 -1.43
CA ALA A 48 12.58 0.57 -1.45
C ALA A 48 13.55 -0.17 -2.37
N ALA A 49 13.49 -1.51 -2.41
CA ALA A 49 14.29 -2.30 -3.34
C ALA A 49 13.92 -2.00 -4.82
N GLU A 50 12.64 -1.96 -5.13
CA GLU A 50 12.14 -1.60 -6.47
C GLU A 50 12.51 -0.15 -6.85
N ALA A 51 12.42 0.80 -5.90
CA ALA A 51 12.83 2.19 -6.10
C ALA A 51 14.34 2.27 -6.40
N GLN A 52 15.17 1.58 -5.62
CA GLN A 52 16.61 1.55 -5.80
C GLN A 52 17.02 0.96 -7.16
N VAL A 53 16.39 -0.13 -7.59
CA VAL A 53 16.63 -0.72 -8.93
C VAL A 53 16.24 0.25 -10.04
N SER A 54 15.16 1.02 -9.84
CA SER A 54 14.67 2.01 -10.81
C SER A 54 15.48 3.32 -10.79
N GLY A 55 16.34 3.54 -9.79
CA GLY A 55 17.02 4.81 -9.56
C GLY A 55 16.12 5.92 -9.01
N ALA A 56 15.00 5.56 -8.40
CA ALA A 56 14.09 6.45 -7.69
C ALA A 56 14.53 6.62 -6.21
N ASN A 57 14.10 7.72 -5.59
CA ASN A 57 14.24 7.95 -4.16
C ASN A 57 12.97 7.51 -3.44
N MET A 58 13.08 7.15 -2.16
CA MET A 58 11.94 6.73 -1.36
C MET A 58 11.91 7.42 -0.01
N VAL A 59 10.72 7.82 0.40
CA VAL A 59 10.37 8.25 1.75
C VAL A 59 9.39 7.21 2.34
N ALA A 60 9.61 6.85 3.60
CA ALA A 60 8.77 5.90 4.32
C ALA A 60 8.28 6.54 5.62
N ASN A 61 6.97 6.75 5.74
CA ASN A 61 6.34 7.39 6.89
C ASN A 61 5.66 6.37 7.81
N GLU A 62 5.79 6.56 9.11
CA GLU A 62 5.08 5.77 10.12
C GLU A 62 4.76 6.66 11.33
N VAL A 63 3.49 6.71 11.72
CA VAL A 63 3.02 7.57 12.82
C VAL A 63 3.52 7.13 14.20
N SER A 64 3.76 5.84 14.41
CA SER A 64 4.24 5.28 15.68
C SER A 64 5.76 5.32 15.76
N PRO A 65 6.37 6.04 16.74
CA PRO A 65 7.84 6.09 16.88
C PRO A 65 8.47 4.70 17.08
N HIS A 66 7.78 3.80 17.78
CA HIS A 66 8.26 2.44 17.97
C HIS A 66 8.30 1.66 16.64
N ARG A 67 7.24 1.79 15.81
CA ARG A 67 7.18 1.12 14.50
C ARG A 67 8.11 1.77 13.48
N ALA A 68 8.33 3.09 13.56
CA ALA A 68 9.31 3.80 12.74
C ALA A 68 10.73 3.26 13.01
N LYS A 69 11.10 3.02 14.26
CA LYS A 69 12.37 2.40 14.60
C LYS A 69 12.51 0.98 14.04
N LEU A 70 11.44 0.18 14.05
CA LEU A 70 11.43 -1.15 13.43
C LEU A 70 11.57 -1.05 11.90
N LEU A 71 10.98 -0.03 11.30
CA LEU A 71 11.09 0.26 9.88
C LEU A 71 12.53 0.64 9.49
N GLU A 72 13.19 1.53 10.24
CA GLU A 72 14.61 1.88 10.06
C GLU A 72 15.49 0.64 10.11
N GLN A 73 15.37 -0.16 11.16
CA GLN A 73 16.09 -1.44 11.28
C GLN A 73 15.83 -2.36 10.09
N ALA A 74 14.59 -2.38 9.62
CA ALA A 74 14.18 -3.19 8.49
C ALA A 74 14.89 -2.81 7.19
N LEU A 75 15.06 -1.53 6.95
CA LEU A 75 15.74 -0.98 5.78
C LEU A 75 17.26 -1.13 5.89
N ASP A 76 17.84 -0.82 7.07
CA ASP A 76 19.26 -0.94 7.33
C ASP A 76 19.78 -2.37 7.15
N PHE A 77 19.09 -3.36 7.71
CA PHE A 77 19.45 -4.77 7.55
C PHE A 77 19.46 -5.24 6.10
N SER A 78 18.64 -4.62 5.26
CA SER A 78 18.53 -4.96 3.84
C SER A 78 19.46 -4.12 2.97
N GLY A 79 20.20 -3.14 3.54
CA GLY A 79 21.04 -2.21 2.79
C GLY A 79 20.26 -1.29 1.85
N LEU A 80 18.97 -1.11 2.13
CA LEU A 80 18.06 -0.31 1.30
C LEU A 80 18.05 1.13 1.77
N LYS A 81 18.01 2.07 0.82
CA LYS A 81 17.99 3.49 1.08
C LYS A 81 16.57 4.02 1.01
N ALA A 82 16.06 4.51 2.12
CA ALA A 82 14.83 5.29 2.19
C ALA A 82 14.96 6.30 3.35
N GLU A 83 14.40 7.48 3.17
CA GLU A 83 14.25 8.43 4.26
C GLU A 83 13.08 7.99 5.13
N VAL A 84 13.33 7.78 6.44
CA VAL A 84 12.27 7.43 7.38
C VAL A 84 11.82 8.68 8.12
N VAL A 85 10.51 8.94 8.09
CA VAL A 85 9.88 10.06 8.79
C VAL A 85 8.80 9.54 9.75
N CYS A 86 8.58 10.27 10.85
CA CYS A 86 7.59 9.89 11.86
C CYS A 86 6.57 11.02 12.02
N GLN A 87 5.50 10.97 11.20
CA GLN A 87 4.45 11.99 11.16
C GLN A 87 3.07 11.33 11.08
N ASP A 88 2.03 12.08 11.47
CA ASP A 88 0.66 11.67 11.16
C ASP A 88 0.45 11.80 9.64
N GLY A 89 0.08 10.70 8.99
CA GLY A 89 -0.14 10.67 7.55
C GLY A 89 -1.29 11.55 7.05
N ARG A 90 -2.12 12.07 7.96
CA ARG A 90 -3.20 13.00 7.65
C ARG A 90 -2.73 14.46 7.54
N ASP A 91 -1.59 14.76 8.14
CA ASP A 91 -1.02 16.11 8.21
C ASP A 91 0.48 16.06 7.87
N LEU A 92 0.76 15.70 6.61
CA LEU A 92 2.12 15.57 6.12
C LEU A 92 2.75 16.93 5.85
N ASN A 93 3.95 17.12 6.35
CA ASN A 93 4.81 18.23 5.95
C ASN A 93 5.94 17.73 5.03
N LEU A 94 5.58 17.22 3.88
CA LEU A 94 6.47 16.64 2.88
C LEU A 94 6.20 17.26 1.50
N GLY A 95 7.11 17.00 0.55
CA GLY A 95 6.94 17.44 -0.84
C GLY A 95 5.90 16.65 -1.61
N GLN A 96 5.99 16.69 -2.93
CA GLN A 96 5.13 15.92 -3.84
C GLN A 96 5.84 14.67 -4.35
N PHE A 97 5.07 13.63 -4.61
CA PHE A 97 5.55 12.29 -4.95
C PHE A 97 5.01 11.83 -6.31
N ASP A 98 5.80 11.03 -7.00
CA ASP A 98 5.42 10.41 -8.27
C ASP A 98 4.60 9.14 -8.04
N ARG A 99 4.90 8.41 -6.93
CA ARG A 99 4.14 7.23 -6.49
C ARG A 99 3.92 7.28 -5.00
N ILE A 100 2.71 6.93 -4.58
CA ILE A 100 2.35 6.85 -3.16
C ILE A 100 1.70 5.51 -2.88
N MET A 101 2.18 4.79 -1.86
CA MET A 101 1.49 3.64 -1.29
C MET A 101 0.82 4.01 0.02
N ILE A 102 -0.42 3.60 0.18
CA ILE A 102 -1.15 3.62 1.45
C ILE A 102 -1.50 2.18 1.80
N ASP A 103 -0.68 1.52 2.62
CA ASP A 103 -1.10 0.28 3.30
C ASP A 103 -1.95 0.67 4.51
N ALA A 104 -3.23 0.94 4.25
CA ALA A 104 -4.09 1.65 5.18
C ALA A 104 -4.36 0.84 6.45
N PRO A 105 -4.32 1.49 7.64
CA PRO A 105 -4.84 0.88 8.86
C PRO A 105 -6.26 0.38 8.65
N CYS A 106 -6.53 -0.90 8.91
CA CYS A 106 -7.82 -1.53 8.65
C CYS A 106 -8.18 -2.53 9.74
N THR A 107 -9.36 -3.13 9.64
CA THR A 107 -9.79 -4.18 10.59
C THR A 107 -8.86 -5.40 10.58
N GLY A 108 -8.15 -5.65 9.48
CA GLY A 108 -7.24 -6.79 9.35
C GLY A 108 -7.97 -8.13 9.18
N LEU A 109 -9.26 -8.12 8.86
CA LEU A 109 -10.07 -9.34 8.69
C LEU A 109 -9.56 -10.24 7.56
N GLY A 110 -8.80 -9.69 6.62
CA GLY A 110 -8.18 -10.46 5.54
C GLY A 110 -6.99 -11.32 5.98
N ALA A 111 -6.38 -11.01 7.13
CA ALA A 111 -5.20 -11.69 7.65
C ALA A 111 -5.52 -12.75 8.72
N LEU A 112 -6.79 -13.11 8.92
CA LEU A 112 -7.23 -14.03 9.99
C LEU A 112 -6.60 -15.41 9.89
N ARG A 113 -6.22 -15.89 8.69
CA ARG A 113 -5.52 -17.17 8.53
C ARG A 113 -4.17 -17.21 9.26
N ARG A 114 -3.51 -16.05 9.40
CA ARG A 114 -2.20 -15.88 10.05
C ARG A 114 -2.30 -15.24 11.44
N ARG A 115 -3.39 -14.51 11.70
CA ARG A 115 -3.65 -13.76 12.93
C ARG A 115 -5.08 -14.00 13.42
N PRO A 116 -5.43 -15.26 13.77
CA PRO A 116 -6.80 -15.61 14.13
C PRO A 116 -7.30 -14.87 15.39
N GLU A 117 -6.39 -14.45 16.26
CA GLU A 117 -6.71 -13.65 17.45
C GLU A 117 -7.29 -12.27 17.13
N SER A 118 -7.07 -11.75 15.93
CA SER A 118 -7.59 -10.43 15.51
C SER A 118 -9.11 -10.38 15.52
N ARG A 119 -9.80 -11.53 15.24
CA ARG A 119 -11.27 -11.60 15.27
C ARG A 119 -11.89 -11.27 16.64
N TRP A 120 -11.12 -11.49 17.73
CA TRP A 120 -11.59 -11.24 19.09
C TRP A 120 -11.25 -9.83 19.60
N ARG A 121 -10.35 -9.11 18.88
CA ARG A 121 -9.89 -7.78 19.24
C ARG A 121 -10.64 -6.68 18.52
N LYS A 122 -11.33 -7.00 17.43
CA LYS A 122 -12.06 -6.03 16.60
C LYS A 122 -13.55 -6.01 16.94
N LYS A 123 -14.10 -4.80 16.94
CA LYS A 123 -15.52 -4.53 17.19
C LYS A 123 -16.13 -3.84 15.95
N PRO A 124 -17.45 -3.93 15.76
CA PRO A 124 -18.11 -3.23 14.63
C PRO A 124 -17.89 -1.72 14.62
N GLU A 125 -17.72 -1.10 15.79
CA GLU A 125 -17.47 0.33 15.95
C GLU A 125 -16.12 0.75 15.35
N ASP A 126 -15.10 -0.11 15.47
CA ASP A 126 -13.75 0.13 14.91
C ASP A 126 -13.81 0.34 13.40
N LEU A 127 -14.75 -0.31 12.70
CA LEU A 127 -14.92 -0.16 11.25
C LEU A 127 -15.22 1.28 10.86
N LYS A 128 -16.09 1.95 11.61
CA LYS A 128 -16.48 3.35 11.35
C LYS A 128 -15.29 4.28 11.52
N GLU A 129 -14.54 4.13 12.61
CA GLU A 129 -13.36 4.96 12.86
C GLU A 129 -12.27 4.73 11.82
N LEU A 130 -12.01 3.47 11.47
CA LEU A 130 -11.01 3.11 10.46
C LEU A 130 -11.38 3.63 9.07
N THR A 131 -12.65 3.58 8.67
CA THR A 131 -13.05 4.10 7.34
C THR A 131 -12.93 5.62 7.24
N VAL A 132 -13.14 6.35 8.33
CA VAL A 132 -12.85 7.79 8.41
C VAL A 132 -11.36 8.05 8.25
N LEU A 133 -10.53 7.37 9.05
CA LEU A 133 -9.07 7.48 8.97
C LEU A 133 -8.53 7.14 7.58
N GLN A 134 -9.02 6.06 6.96
CA GLN A 134 -8.63 5.65 5.62
C GLN A 134 -8.95 6.73 4.58
N SER A 135 -10.12 7.36 4.70
CA SER A 135 -10.53 8.45 3.81
C SER A 135 -9.68 9.71 3.99
N GLU A 136 -9.30 10.03 5.22
CA GLU A 136 -8.42 11.16 5.55
C GLU A 136 -6.99 10.92 5.03
N LEU A 137 -6.43 9.72 5.23
CA LEU A 137 -5.12 9.35 4.70
C LEU A 137 -5.09 9.39 3.16
N LEU A 138 -6.16 8.90 2.52
CA LEU A 138 -6.26 8.94 1.06
C LEU A 138 -6.36 10.38 0.53
N ALA A 139 -7.08 11.26 1.21
CA ALA A 139 -7.18 12.68 0.87
C ALA A 139 -5.82 13.39 1.01
N SER A 140 -5.13 13.19 2.13
CA SER A 140 -3.78 13.74 2.35
C SER A 140 -2.79 13.26 1.29
N ALA A 141 -2.76 11.96 1.01
CA ALA A 141 -1.88 11.40 -0.03
C ALA A 141 -2.20 11.97 -1.43
N TRP A 142 -3.48 12.20 -1.72
CA TRP A 142 -3.89 12.80 -3.00
C TRP A 142 -3.35 14.21 -3.21
N GLU A 143 -3.32 15.01 -2.16
CA GLU A 143 -2.74 16.36 -2.21
C GLU A 143 -1.24 16.33 -2.50
N HIS A 144 -0.53 15.31 -2.00
CA HIS A 144 0.90 15.10 -2.20
C HIS A 144 1.24 14.31 -3.48
N LEU A 145 0.26 13.84 -4.23
CA LEU A 145 0.49 13.14 -5.50
C LEU A 145 0.64 14.15 -6.64
N LYS A 146 1.74 14.05 -7.38
CA LYS A 146 1.97 14.85 -8.59
C LYS A 146 0.94 14.55 -9.68
N PRO A 147 0.60 15.52 -10.56
CA PRO A 147 -0.09 15.22 -11.82
C PRO A 147 0.67 14.14 -12.61
N GLY A 148 -0.02 13.13 -13.12
CA GLY A 148 0.56 11.95 -13.75
C GLY A 148 1.11 10.90 -12.77
N GLY A 149 1.09 11.18 -11.47
CA GLY A 149 1.49 10.23 -10.42
C GLY A 149 0.49 9.10 -10.23
N VAL A 150 0.92 8.04 -9.53
CA VAL A 150 0.10 6.87 -9.21
C VAL A 150 0.07 6.63 -7.70
N LEU A 151 -1.12 6.41 -7.18
CA LEU A 151 -1.38 6.06 -5.79
C LEU A 151 -1.91 4.63 -5.72
N ALA A 152 -1.32 3.79 -4.87
CA ALA A 152 -1.86 2.50 -4.49
C ALA A 152 -2.55 2.61 -3.13
N TYR A 153 -3.87 2.38 -3.09
CA TYR A 153 -4.62 2.19 -1.85
C TYR A 153 -4.80 0.70 -1.60
N VAL A 154 -4.33 0.25 -0.46
CA VAL A 154 -4.20 -1.17 -0.09
C VAL A 154 -4.78 -1.40 1.30
N THR A 155 -5.49 -2.49 1.50
CA THR A 155 -5.91 -2.97 2.83
C THR A 155 -5.83 -4.49 2.91
N CYS A 156 -5.54 -5.03 4.09
CA CYS A 156 -5.72 -6.45 4.39
C CYS A 156 -7.13 -6.71 4.96
N SER A 157 -8.15 -6.23 4.24
CA SER A 157 -9.56 -6.40 4.60
C SER A 157 -10.39 -6.75 3.37
N PRO A 158 -11.34 -7.69 3.46
CA PRO A 158 -12.33 -7.94 2.43
C PRO A 158 -13.60 -7.07 2.59
N HIS A 159 -13.68 -6.22 3.63
CA HIS A 159 -14.89 -5.49 3.94
C HIS A 159 -15.11 -4.33 2.94
N PRO A 160 -16.28 -4.26 2.24
CA PRO A 160 -16.51 -3.25 1.20
C PRO A 160 -16.34 -1.80 1.68
N ALA A 161 -16.69 -1.49 2.93
CA ALA A 161 -16.53 -0.15 3.48
C ALA A 161 -15.06 0.28 3.59
N GLU A 162 -14.12 -0.66 3.78
CA GLU A 162 -12.67 -0.40 3.87
C GLU A 162 -11.95 -0.52 2.52
N THR A 163 -12.64 -0.92 1.48
CA THR A 163 -12.10 -1.25 0.17
C THR A 163 -12.74 -0.38 -0.92
N THR A 164 -13.66 -0.96 -1.68
CA THR A 164 -14.35 -0.27 -2.79
C THR A 164 -15.12 0.96 -2.35
N GLY A 165 -15.63 1.00 -1.11
CA GLY A 165 -16.35 2.15 -0.57
C GLY A 165 -15.47 3.39 -0.44
N VAL A 166 -14.27 3.24 0.15
CA VAL A 166 -13.29 4.35 0.27
C VAL A 166 -12.86 4.84 -1.11
N VAL A 167 -12.48 3.91 -1.99
CA VAL A 167 -12.03 4.25 -3.36
C VAL A 167 -13.13 4.95 -4.15
N SER A 168 -14.36 4.41 -4.16
CA SER A 168 -15.49 5.01 -4.89
C SER A 168 -15.83 6.41 -4.37
N SER A 169 -15.79 6.60 -3.05
CA SER A 169 -16.01 7.92 -2.44
C SER A 169 -14.94 8.94 -2.86
N HIS A 170 -13.69 8.51 -2.96
CA HIS A 170 -12.59 9.35 -3.42
C HIS A 170 -12.76 9.73 -4.91
N LEU A 171 -13.01 8.76 -5.78
CA LEU A 171 -13.22 8.98 -7.21
C LEU A 171 -14.42 9.90 -7.50
N ALA A 172 -15.47 9.83 -6.69
CA ALA A 172 -16.63 10.72 -6.83
C ALA A 172 -16.31 12.19 -6.51
N LYS A 173 -15.36 12.44 -5.61
CA LYS A 173 -14.94 13.79 -5.20
C LYS A 173 -13.86 14.39 -6.11
N HIS A 174 -13.05 13.57 -6.75
CA HIS A 174 -11.88 13.98 -7.55
C HIS A 174 -12.06 13.59 -9.01
N LYS A 175 -12.48 14.56 -9.86
CA LYS A 175 -12.70 14.34 -11.30
C LYS A 175 -11.40 14.11 -12.08
N ASP A 176 -10.28 14.52 -11.51
CA ASP A 176 -8.93 14.31 -12.00
C ASP A 176 -8.37 12.92 -11.60
N ALA A 177 -9.09 12.17 -10.78
CA ALA A 177 -8.73 10.80 -10.42
C ALA A 177 -9.24 9.81 -11.48
N GLU A 178 -8.39 8.85 -11.83
CA GLU A 178 -8.73 7.74 -12.71
C GLU A 178 -8.26 6.42 -12.13
N LEU A 179 -9.16 5.43 -12.10
CA LEU A 179 -8.85 4.08 -11.63
C LEU A 179 -8.16 3.29 -12.74
N LEU A 180 -6.92 2.86 -12.48
CA LEU A 180 -6.15 1.98 -13.35
C LEU A 180 -6.55 0.51 -13.16
N ASP A 181 -6.28 -0.33 -14.15
CA ASP A 181 -6.50 -1.77 -14.03
C ASP A 181 -5.33 -2.43 -13.29
N ALA A 182 -5.51 -2.65 -11.99
CA ALA A 182 -4.49 -3.27 -11.14
C ALA A 182 -4.27 -4.76 -11.49
N TRP A 183 -5.27 -5.45 -12.04
CA TRP A 183 -5.10 -6.84 -12.51
C TRP A 183 -4.13 -6.90 -13.68
N ALA A 184 -4.26 -5.99 -14.67
CA ALA A 184 -3.36 -5.95 -15.81
C ALA A 184 -1.89 -5.78 -15.39
N THR A 185 -1.62 -5.05 -14.31
CA THR A 185 -0.27 -4.93 -13.74
C THR A 185 0.19 -6.24 -13.09
N LEU A 186 -0.70 -6.92 -12.36
CA LEU A 186 -0.35 -8.13 -11.61
C LEU A 186 -0.23 -9.38 -12.50
N GLU A 187 -1.04 -9.49 -13.56
CA GLU A 187 -0.94 -10.57 -14.57
C GLU A 187 0.45 -10.64 -15.20
N GLY A 188 1.13 -9.50 -15.36
CA GLY A 188 2.52 -9.45 -15.81
C GLY A 188 3.56 -9.84 -14.75
N ILE A 189 3.14 -10.04 -13.49
CA ILE A 189 4.03 -10.37 -12.36
C ILE A 189 3.93 -11.85 -11.97
N SER A 190 2.73 -12.42 -12.00
CA SER A 190 2.49 -13.81 -11.61
C SER A 190 1.41 -14.45 -12.49
N GLU A 191 1.81 -15.50 -13.20
CA GLU A 191 0.91 -16.30 -14.05
C GLU A 191 -0.12 -17.13 -13.24
N GLU A 192 0.15 -17.33 -11.95
CA GLU A 192 -0.74 -18.09 -11.05
C GLU A 192 -1.90 -17.25 -10.52
N LEU A 193 -1.90 -15.93 -10.76
CA LEU A 193 -2.96 -15.06 -10.32
C LEU A 193 -4.18 -15.22 -11.22
N ILE A 194 -5.24 -15.75 -10.64
CA ILE A 194 -6.53 -15.90 -11.33
C ILE A 194 -7.35 -14.63 -11.09
N ARG A 195 -7.64 -13.91 -12.17
CA ARG A 195 -8.59 -12.80 -12.15
C ARG A 195 -10.00 -13.36 -11.93
N ASN A 196 -10.54 -13.10 -10.76
CA ASN A 196 -11.82 -13.64 -10.31
C ASN A 196 -13.00 -12.66 -10.47
N GLU A 197 -12.72 -11.40 -10.85
CA GLU A 197 -13.75 -10.36 -11.00
C GLU A 197 -13.45 -9.47 -12.21
N ASN A 198 -14.51 -9.05 -12.90
CA ASN A 198 -14.39 -8.07 -14.00
C ASN A 198 -14.33 -6.62 -13.44
N ARG A 199 -13.41 -6.37 -12.52
CA ARG A 199 -13.16 -5.06 -11.90
C ARG A 199 -11.73 -4.64 -12.13
N LYS A 200 -11.46 -3.34 -12.10
CA LYS A 200 -10.11 -2.78 -12.17
C LYS A 200 -9.34 -2.92 -10.85
N THR A 201 -10.04 -3.04 -9.72
CA THR A 201 -9.45 -3.30 -8.40
C THR A 201 -9.23 -4.79 -8.19
N VAL A 202 -8.21 -5.14 -7.43
CA VAL A 202 -7.89 -6.52 -7.05
C VAL A 202 -8.43 -6.79 -5.66
N GLN A 203 -9.13 -7.90 -5.50
CA GLN A 203 -9.42 -8.52 -4.21
C GLN A 203 -8.87 -9.94 -4.24
N LEU A 204 -7.79 -10.17 -3.49
CA LEU A 204 -7.26 -11.51 -3.28
C LEU A 204 -8.03 -12.22 -2.17
N TRP A 205 -8.08 -13.54 -2.24
CA TRP A 205 -8.80 -14.35 -1.29
C TRP A 205 -7.98 -15.58 -0.88
N PRO A 206 -8.00 -16.00 0.41
CA PRO A 206 -7.28 -17.19 0.87
C PRO A 206 -7.64 -18.47 0.12
N HIS A 207 -8.90 -18.63 -0.22
CA HIS A 207 -9.42 -19.85 -0.86
C HIS A 207 -9.22 -19.88 -2.39
N THR A 208 -8.86 -18.76 -3.00
CA THR A 208 -8.64 -18.67 -4.47
C THR A 208 -7.16 -18.45 -4.79
N ASN A 209 -6.48 -17.63 -4.00
CA ASN A 209 -5.13 -17.15 -4.30
C ASN A 209 -4.08 -17.62 -3.28
N ASP A 210 -4.48 -18.37 -2.26
CA ASP A 210 -3.62 -18.82 -1.13
C ASP A 210 -2.83 -17.68 -0.45
N THR A 211 -3.42 -16.49 -0.42
CA THR A 211 -2.86 -15.28 0.22
C THR A 211 -3.78 -14.77 1.32
N ASP A 212 -3.35 -13.74 2.06
CA ASP A 212 -4.29 -12.94 2.83
C ASP A 212 -5.33 -12.29 1.89
N ALA A 213 -6.52 -12.00 2.41
CA ALA A 213 -7.49 -11.26 1.65
C ALA A 213 -7.04 -9.79 1.51
N MET A 214 -6.23 -9.52 0.50
CA MET A 214 -5.69 -8.20 0.19
C MET A 214 -6.54 -7.50 -0.85
N PHE A 215 -6.86 -6.25 -0.57
CA PHE A 215 -7.46 -5.35 -1.56
C PHE A 215 -6.38 -4.40 -2.10
N ILE A 216 -6.33 -4.20 -3.42
CA ILE A 216 -5.38 -3.33 -4.09
C ILE A 216 -6.14 -2.50 -5.13
N SER A 217 -5.99 -1.18 -5.08
CA SER A 217 -6.44 -0.28 -6.12
C SER A 217 -5.32 0.65 -6.55
N LEU A 218 -5.21 0.92 -7.83
CA LEU A 218 -4.27 1.88 -8.40
C LEU A 218 -5.05 3.06 -8.97
N ILE A 219 -4.72 4.27 -8.51
CA ILE A 219 -5.40 5.51 -8.91
C ILE A 219 -4.35 6.46 -9.47
N THR A 220 -4.57 6.99 -10.66
CA THR A 220 -3.70 8.03 -11.23
C THR A 220 -4.35 9.40 -11.16
N LYS A 221 -3.52 10.44 -10.99
CA LYS A 221 -3.93 11.83 -11.07
C LYS A 221 -3.68 12.33 -12.49
N LYS A 222 -4.76 12.68 -13.20
CA LYS A 222 -4.65 13.17 -14.58
C LYS A 222 -3.77 14.42 -14.66
N VAL A 223 -3.05 14.53 -15.76
CA VAL A 223 -2.39 15.77 -16.12
C VAL A 223 -3.46 16.68 -16.69
N GLY A 224 -3.61 17.85 -16.13
CA GLY A 224 -4.60 18.86 -16.56
C GLY A 224 -4.28 19.44 -17.94
#